data_ca76d7abc9e90a9f5bbebe55fa369c16
#
_entry.id   ca76d7abc9e90a9f5bbebe55fa369c16
#
_cell.length_a   1.000
_cell.length_b   1.000
_cell.length_c   1.000
_cell.angle_alpha   90.00
_cell.angle_beta   90.00
_cell.angle_gamma   90.00
#
_symmetry.space_group_name_H-M   'P 1'
#
loop_
_entity.id
_entity.type
_entity.pdbx_description
1 polymer ?
#
loop_
_entity_poly.entity_id
_entity_poly.type
_entity_poly.pdbx_seq_one_letter_code
_entity_poly.pdbx_strand_id
1 'polypeptide(L)'
;MELSHFAVLNHFAHLGGEKTPAQLARMLHVTKAAMTNTMTRLSANGYIHIRPDWDDARKKYLSISPAGLAARDQAVQAIEPIFTDIVEAVGAERIRQLLPIFRELRAVLVG
;
A
#
# COMPACT_ATOMS: atom_id res chain seq x y z
N MET A 1 8.49 -6.88 6.28
CA MET A 1 7.07 -6.52 6.02
C MET A 1 6.65 -7.15 4.70
N GLU A 2 5.50 -7.77 4.68
CA GLU A 2 4.96 -8.33 3.45
C GLU A 2 4.56 -7.22 2.47
N LEU A 3 4.64 -7.49 1.17
CA LEU A 3 4.32 -6.52 0.13
C LEU A 3 2.87 -6.02 0.23
N SER A 4 1.93 -6.91 0.53
CA SER A 4 0.51 -6.54 0.70
C SER A 4 0.30 -5.57 1.85
N HIS A 5 1.02 -5.73 2.94
CA HIS A 5 0.98 -4.84 4.09
C HIS A 5 1.54 -3.46 3.72
N PHE A 6 2.68 -3.45 3.06
CA PHE A 6 3.29 -2.20 2.58
C PHE A 6 2.36 -1.46 1.63
N ALA A 7 1.71 -2.16 0.70
CA ALA A 7 0.80 -1.54 -0.28
C ALA A 7 -0.35 -0.79 0.41
N VAL A 8 -0.95 -1.37 1.44
CA VAL A 8 -2.03 -0.72 2.20
C VAL A 8 -1.50 0.51 2.94
N LEU A 9 -0.40 0.36 3.67
CA LEU A 9 0.18 1.47 4.43
C LEU A 9 0.65 2.60 3.53
N ASN A 10 1.26 2.27 2.40
CA ASN A 10 1.72 3.26 1.42
C ASN A 10 0.57 4.03 0.79
N HIS A 11 -0.55 3.34 0.51
CA HIS A 11 -1.76 3.98 0.01
C HIS A 11 -2.23 5.07 0.96
N PHE A 12 -2.37 4.75 2.25
CA PHE A 12 -2.79 5.73 3.25
C PHE A 12 -1.75 6.84 3.47
N ALA A 13 -0.47 6.50 3.41
CA ALA A 13 0.61 7.50 3.58
C ALA A 13 0.56 8.59 2.50
N HIS A 14 0.19 8.21 1.27
CA HIS A 14 0.09 9.15 0.15
C HIS A 14 -1.24 9.88 0.07
N LEU A 15 -2.35 9.18 0.32
CA LEU A 15 -3.68 9.74 0.10
C LEU A 15 -4.39 10.16 1.39
N GLY A 16 -3.95 9.62 2.54
CA GLY A 16 -4.57 9.92 3.83
C GLY A 16 -6.02 9.45 3.91
N GLY A 17 -6.72 9.97 4.93
CA GLY A 17 -8.14 9.72 5.08
C GLY A 17 -8.52 8.33 5.52
N GLU A 18 -9.79 7.99 5.29
CA GLU A 18 -10.36 6.70 5.64
C GLU A 18 -10.86 5.99 4.38
N LYS A 19 -10.78 4.66 4.38
CA LYS A 19 -11.29 3.80 3.31
C LYS A 19 -11.95 2.57 3.92
N THR A 20 -12.96 2.05 3.21
CA THR A 20 -13.54 0.76 3.56
C THR A 20 -12.66 -0.38 3.03
N PRO A 21 -12.72 -1.58 3.63
CA PRO A 21 -12.00 -2.73 3.10
C PRO A 21 -12.32 -3.03 1.62
N ALA A 22 -13.60 -2.86 1.24
CA ALA A 22 -14.02 -3.09 -0.15
C ALA A 22 -13.37 -2.09 -1.12
N GLN A 23 -13.27 -0.82 -0.73
CA GLN A 23 -12.58 0.20 -1.54
C GLN A 23 -11.11 -0.14 -1.71
N LEU A 24 -10.42 -0.51 -0.62
CA LEU A 24 -9.01 -0.89 -0.66
C LEU A 24 -8.79 -2.12 -1.52
N ALA A 25 -9.65 -3.14 -1.39
CA ALA A 25 -9.55 -4.35 -2.20
C ALA A 25 -9.63 -4.04 -3.69
N ARG A 26 -10.57 -3.17 -4.09
CA ARG A 26 -10.69 -2.73 -5.49
C ARG A 26 -9.49 -1.91 -5.95
N MET A 27 -9.04 -0.96 -5.12
CA MET A 27 -7.93 -0.06 -5.47
C MET A 27 -6.61 -0.81 -5.60
N LEU A 28 -6.40 -1.84 -4.80
CA LEU A 28 -5.16 -2.63 -4.79
C LEU A 28 -5.28 -3.92 -5.62
N HIS A 29 -6.43 -4.15 -6.25
CA HIS A 29 -6.67 -5.32 -7.11
C HIS A 29 -6.43 -6.65 -6.39
N VAL A 30 -6.96 -6.77 -5.19
CA VAL A 30 -6.91 -7.99 -4.39
C VAL A 30 -8.32 -8.48 -4.05
N THR A 31 -8.43 -9.74 -3.66
CA THR A 31 -9.70 -10.32 -3.23
C THR A 31 -10.13 -9.78 -1.86
N LYS A 32 -11.41 -9.89 -1.57
CA LYS A 32 -11.93 -9.56 -0.22
C LYS A 32 -11.24 -10.39 0.86
N ALA A 33 -11.04 -11.68 0.61
CA ALA A 33 -10.39 -12.57 1.56
C ALA A 33 -8.95 -12.14 1.85
N ALA A 34 -8.18 -11.79 0.82
CA ALA A 34 -6.82 -11.30 0.97
C ALA A 34 -6.78 -9.99 1.74
N MET A 35 -7.71 -9.06 1.45
CA MET A 35 -7.79 -7.79 2.16
C MET A 35 -8.16 -7.98 3.62
N THR A 36 -9.11 -8.86 3.93
CA THR A 36 -9.50 -9.16 5.31
C THR A 36 -8.31 -9.71 6.09
N ASN A 37 -7.54 -10.61 5.50
CA ASN A 37 -6.34 -11.17 6.13
C ASN A 37 -5.28 -10.09 6.40
N THR A 38 -5.00 -9.25 5.41
CA THR A 38 -4.06 -8.14 5.54
C THR A 38 -4.51 -7.15 6.63
N MET A 39 -5.78 -6.78 6.61
CA MET A 39 -6.38 -5.88 7.59
C MET A 39 -6.25 -6.42 9.02
N THR A 40 -6.52 -7.71 9.22
CA THR A 40 -6.43 -8.36 10.52
C THR A 40 -5.00 -8.29 11.06
N ARG A 41 -4.00 -8.57 10.22
CA ARG A 41 -2.60 -8.54 10.60
C ARG A 41 -2.11 -7.11 10.89
N LEU A 42 -2.48 -6.14 10.06
CA LEU A 42 -2.11 -4.74 10.28
C LEU A 42 -2.74 -4.19 11.56
N SER A 43 -3.98 -4.56 11.83
CA SER A 43 -4.67 -4.18 13.07
C SER A 43 -4.00 -4.80 14.30
N ALA A 44 -3.62 -6.07 14.23
CA ALA A 44 -2.94 -6.76 15.31
C ALA A 44 -1.59 -6.10 15.66
N ASN A 45 -0.91 -5.53 14.65
CA ASN A 45 0.34 -4.81 14.85
C ASN A 45 0.14 -3.34 15.28
N GLY A 46 -1.10 -2.87 15.34
CA GLY A 46 -1.39 -1.48 15.67
C GLY A 46 -1.08 -0.49 14.56
N TYR A 47 -0.97 -0.94 13.32
CA TYR A 47 -0.59 -0.11 12.18
C TYR A 47 -1.77 0.60 11.52
N ILE A 48 -2.97 0.13 11.75
CA ILE A 48 -4.20 0.76 11.27
C ILE A 48 -5.21 0.91 12.40
N HIS A 49 -6.05 1.92 12.27
CA HIS A 49 -7.24 2.09 13.08
C HIS A 49 -8.45 1.57 12.32
N ILE A 50 -9.36 0.92 13.03
CA ILE A 50 -10.61 0.44 12.47
C ILE A 50 -11.74 1.14 13.23
N ARG A 51 -12.61 1.81 12.49
CA ARG A 51 -13.76 2.53 13.06
C ARG A 51 -15.04 1.99 12.43
N PRO A 52 -16.06 1.65 13.23
CA PRO A 52 -17.37 1.29 12.67
C PRO A 52 -18.07 2.50 12.08
N ASP A 53 -18.97 2.25 11.11
CA ASP A 53 -19.89 3.27 10.64
C ASP A 53 -20.98 3.47 11.69
N TRP A 54 -21.36 4.73 11.94
CA TRP A 54 -22.36 5.06 12.95
C TRP A 54 -23.76 4.56 12.59
N ASP A 55 -24.07 4.51 11.29
CA ASP A 55 -25.40 4.18 10.80
C ASP A 55 -25.52 2.75 10.26
N ASP A 56 -24.40 2.11 9.92
CA ASP A 56 -24.38 0.76 9.37
C ASP A 56 -23.28 -0.07 10.02
N ALA A 57 -23.66 -0.91 10.97
CA ALA A 57 -22.72 -1.76 11.71
C ALA A 57 -21.94 -2.74 10.85
N ARG A 58 -22.38 -2.97 9.58
CA ARG A 58 -21.66 -3.84 8.63
C ARG A 58 -20.49 -3.15 7.96
N LYS A 59 -20.43 -1.81 8.00
CA LYS A 59 -19.36 -1.02 7.41
C LYS A 59 -18.30 -0.69 8.44
N LYS A 60 -17.05 -0.74 8.00
CA LYS A 60 -15.90 -0.34 8.80
C LYS A 60 -15.03 0.57 7.97
N TYR A 61 -14.37 1.51 8.62
CA TYR A 61 -13.44 2.44 7.99
C TYR A 61 -12.06 2.22 8.57
N LEU A 62 -11.09 2.16 7.69
CA LEU A 62 -9.68 1.97 8.02
C LEU A 62 -8.93 3.26 7.80
N SER A 63 -7.99 3.55 8.70
CA SER A 63 -7.03 4.64 8.55
C SER A 63 -5.67 4.21 9.10
N ILE A 64 -4.61 4.91 8.69
CA ILE A 64 -3.26 4.58 9.17
C ILE A 64 -3.05 5.18 10.56
N SER A 65 -2.41 4.40 11.43
CA SER A 65 -1.96 4.89 12.75
C SER A 65 -0.58 5.55 12.63
N PRO A 66 -0.14 6.33 13.65
CA PRO A 66 1.23 6.82 13.68
C PRO A 66 2.27 5.70 13.61
N ALA A 67 2.01 4.56 14.27
CA ALA A 67 2.87 3.39 14.20
C ALA A 67 2.92 2.79 12.79
N GLY A 68 1.77 2.77 12.09
CA GLY A 68 1.71 2.31 10.70
C GLY A 68 2.49 3.20 9.75
N LEU A 69 2.40 4.51 9.92
CA LEU A 69 3.16 5.47 9.13
C LEU A 69 4.67 5.29 9.37
N ALA A 70 5.09 5.13 10.63
CA ALA A 70 6.48 4.88 10.98
C ALA A 70 7.00 3.57 10.36
N ALA A 71 6.20 2.50 10.39
CA ALA A 71 6.55 1.23 9.79
C ALA A 71 6.71 1.34 8.27
N ARG A 72 5.81 2.08 7.61
CA ARG A 72 5.91 2.36 6.17
C ARG A 72 7.19 3.13 5.84
N ASP A 73 7.51 4.16 6.61
CA ASP A 73 8.70 4.98 6.39
C ASP A 73 9.98 4.18 6.59
N GLN A 74 10.02 3.29 7.58
CA GLN A 74 11.15 2.39 7.81
C GLN A 74 11.33 1.42 6.62
N ALA A 75 10.24 0.90 6.07
CA ALA A 75 10.30 0.01 4.92
C ALA A 75 10.84 0.74 3.69
N VAL A 76 10.42 1.98 3.45
CA VAL A 76 10.95 2.82 2.36
C VAL A 76 12.45 3.06 2.55
N GLN A 77 12.88 3.41 3.75
CA GLN A 77 14.30 3.64 4.07
C GLN A 77 15.15 2.39 3.84
N ALA A 78 14.61 1.21 4.14
CA ALA A 78 15.31 -0.05 3.92
C ALA A 78 15.50 -0.38 2.44
N ILE A 79 14.56 0.06 1.59
CA ILE A 79 14.61 -0.19 0.14
C ILE A 79 15.47 0.83 -0.59
N GLU A 80 15.55 2.06 -0.09
CA GLU A 80 16.21 3.18 -0.75
C GLU A 80 17.67 2.90 -1.15
N PRO A 81 18.54 2.34 -0.28
CA PRO A 81 19.90 2.01 -0.67
C PRO A 81 19.97 0.98 -1.81
N ILE A 82 19.08 -0.02 -1.78
CA ILE A 82 19.01 -1.05 -2.82
C ILE A 82 18.61 -0.41 -4.16
N PHE A 83 17.64 0.48 -4.13
CA PHE A 83 17.19 1.21 -5.30
C PHE A 83 18.30 2.09 -5.87
N THR A 84 19.03 2.79 -5.01
CA THR A 84 20.18 3.62 -5.40
C THR A 84 21.25 2.78 -6.09
N ASP A 85 21.58 1.61 -5.54
CA ASP A 85 22.56 0.70 -6.12
C ASP A 85 22.12 0.22 -7.51
N ILE A 86 20.84 -0.09 -7.68
CA ILE A 86 20.28 -0.49 -8.97
C ILE A 86 20.38 0.66 -9.99
N VAL A 87 20.01 1.88 -9.57
CA VAL A 87 20.09 3.06 -10.44
C VAL A 87 21.53 3.32 -10.88
N GLU A 88 22.48 3.20 -9.97
CA GLU A 88 23.91 3.36 -10.31
C GLU A 88 24.42 2.28 -11.26
N ALA A 89 24.02 1.02 -11.04
CA ALA A 89 24.45 -0.10 -11.87
C ALA A 89 23.86 -0.05 -13.28
N VAL A 90 22.59 0.33 -13.42
CA VAL A 90 21.88 0.34 -14.70
C VAL A 90 21.97 1.69 -15.41
N GLY A 91 22.08 2.77 -14.63
CA GLY A 91 22.06 4.14 -15.13
C GLY A 91 20.65 4.74 -15.10
N ALA A 92 20.57 5.98 -14.60
CA ALA A 92 19.30 6.69 -14.42
C ALA A 92 18.52 6.83 -15.73
N GLU A 93 19.23 7.05 -16.84
CA GLU A 93 18.60 7.24 -18.15
C GLU A 93 17.89 5.97 -18.63
N ARG A 94 18.52 4.80 -18.44
CA ARG A 94 17.91 3.52 -18.82
C ARG A 94 16.68 3.23 -17.97
N ILE A 95 16.70 3.59 -16.70
CA ILE A 95 15.54 3.42 -15.82
C ILE A 95 14.39 4.34 -16.26
N ARG A 96 14.66 5.57 -16.63
CA ARG A 96 13.65 6.48 -17.18
C ARG A 96 13.01 5.92 -18.45
N GLN A 97 13.77 5.24 -19.29
CA GLN A 97 13.25 4.60 -20.51
C GLN A 97 12.26 3.45 -20.20
N LEU A 98 12.35 2.85 -19.01
CA LEU A 98 11.43 1.80 -18.58
C LEU A 98 10.10 2.34 -18.08
N LEU A 99 10.02 3.59 -17.64
CA LEU A 99 8.79 4.15 -17.08
C LEU A 99 7.57 4.07 -18.00
N PRO A 100 7.67 4.40 -19.30
CA PRO A 100 6.53 4.24 -20.21
C PRO A 100 6.07 2.79 -20.32
N ILE A 101 7.01 1.84 -20.30
CA ILE A 101 6.71 0.41 -20.39
C ILE A 101 5.96 -0.04 -19.15
N PHE A 102 6.36 0.39 -17.97
CA PHE A 102 5.66 0.09 -16.71
C PHE A 102 4.25 0.69 -16.71
N ARG A 103 4.06 1.88 -17.25
CA ARG A 103 2.74 2.51 -17.37
C ARG A 103 1.83 1.70 -18.29
N GLU A 104 2.35 1.21 -19.42
CA GLU A 104 1.60 0.36 -20.34
C GLU A 104 1.20 -0.95 -19.68
N LEU A 105 2.13 -1.60 -18.98
CA LEU A 105 1.85 -2.82 -18.21
C LEU A 105 0.76 -2.58 -17.18
N ARG A 106 0.84 -1.49 -16.46
CA ARG A 106 -0.16 -1.13 -15.46
C ARG A 106 -1.54 -0.95 -16.09
N ALA A 107 -1.62 -0.26 -17.23
CA ALA A 107 -2.87 -0.07 -17.95
C ALA A 107 -3.49 -1.40 -18.39
N VAL A 108 -2.68 -2.34 -18.87
CA VAL A 108 -3.14 -3.67 -19.30
C VAL A 108 -3.62 -4.49 -18.09
N LEU A 109 -2.90 -4.44 -16.96
CA LEU A 109 -3.23 -5.23 -15.77
C LEU A 109 -4.43 -4.66 -15.00
N VAL A 110 -4.64 -3.37 -15.06
CA VAL A 110 -5.65 -2.65 -14.29
C VAL A 110 -6.90 -2.35 -15.14
N GLY A 111 -6.70 -2.27 -16.44
CA GLY A 111 -7.76 -1.98 -17.39
C GLY A 111 -8.72 -3.11 -17.55
#